data_04ed1104a51385aca4c3b71b55e3fbe1
#
_entry.id   04ed1104a51385aca4c3b71b55e3fbe1
#
_cell.length_a   1.000
_cell.length_b   1.000
_cell.length_c   1.000
_cell.angle_alpha   90.00
_cell.angle_beta   90.00
_cell.angle_gamma   90.00
#
_symmetry.space_group_name_H-M   'P 1'
#
loop_
_entity.id
_entity.type
_entity.pdbx_description
1 polymer ?
#
loop_
_entity_poly.entity_id
_entity_poly.type
_entity_poly.pdbx_seq_one_letter_code
_entity_poly.pdbx_strand_id
1 'polypeptide(L)'
;MNPPIDVVTGAFSYSGRFVAAELLERGRGVRTLTNHPKPGDPLADRIPAQPLDFEDDAALVAALTGADTLYNTYWVRAPKVGVPHTTAVDNTKRLINAARRAGIRRIVHTSIANPTASRLSYYRGKAELEQAVRSSGLSYAIVRPTLLFGEGDVLINNIAWLLRHLPVFGIPGDGRYRLQPMYVRDHAALLVETGLQSADQIVDSAGPDIFTFEELVHVLRRAMGLHTVVLHMPPALAMLGATVAGRLTGDMMLTRDELDDLMRDILISHAAPLGRTRLSDWLRTNADTLGRVYASEVARHYRRAGNPAREAA
;
A
#
# COMPACT_ATOMS: atom_id res chain seq x y z
N MET A 1 -17.95 27.44 -11.27
CA MET A 1 -18.35 26.37 -10.33
C MET A 1 -17.10 25.90 -9.63
N ASN A 2 -17.14 25.73 -8.32
CA ASN A 2 -16.02 25.15 -7.58
C ASN A 2 -15.81 23.70 -8.05
N PRO A 3 -14.56 23.23 -8.15
CA PRO A 3 -14.30 21.85 -8.52
C PRO A 3 -14.92 20.89 -7.49
N PRO A 4 -15.39 19.70 -7.91
CA PRO A 4 -15.88 18.70 -6.98
C PRO A 4 -14.74 18.27 -6.02
N ILE A 5 -15.10 18.10 -4.76
CA ILE A 5 -14.16 17.73 -3.68
C ILE A 5 -14.20 16.22 -3.47
N ASP A 6 -13.04 15.61 -3.38
CA ASP A 6 -12.89 14.21 -3.01
C ASP A 6 -12.18 14.07 -1.66
N VAL A 7 -12.50 13.01 -0.94
CA VAL A 7 -11.81 12.69 0.31
C VAL A 7 -10.91 11.48 0.11
N VAL A 8 -9.64 11.61 0.50
CA VAL A 8 -8.66 10.52 0.51
C VAL A 8 -8.28 10.23 1.96
N THR A 9 -8.52 9.01 2.45
CA THR A 9 -8.00 8.62 3.76
C THR A 9 -6.49 8.43 3.67
N GLY A 10 -5.74 9.15 4.51
CA GLY A 10 -4.29 9.05 4.52
C GLY A 10 -3.59 9.59 3.26
N ALA A 11 -3.96 10.78 2.77
CA ALA A 11 -3.30 11.43 1.62
C ALA A 11 -1.79 11.67 1.79
N PHE A 12 -1.24 11.49 2.99
CA PHE A 12 0.21 11.55 3.26
C PHE A 12 0.84 10.17 3.48
N SER A 13 0.04 9.09 3.33
CA SER A 13 0.54 7.70 3.37
C SER A 13 1.11 7.26 2.03
N TYR A 14 1.63 6.02 1.95
CA TYR A 14 2.28 5.53 0.73
C TYR A 14 1.41 5.63 -0.51
N SER A 15 0.31 4.90 -0.62
CA SER A 15 -0.56 4.93 -1.81
C SER A 15 -1.45 6.18 -1.85
N GLY A 16 -1.94 6.64 -0.70
CA GLY A 16 -2.85 7.78 -0.60
C GLY A 16 -2.27 9.07 -1.18
N ARG A 17 -0.96 9.29 -1.06
CA ARG A 17 -0.31 10.49 -1.61
C ARG A 17 -0.35 10.54 -3.14
N PHE A 18 -0.22 9.40 -3.81
CA PHE A 18 -0.29 9.33 -5.26
C PHE A 18 -1.73 9.51 -5.76
N VAL A 19 -2.71 8.96 -5.02
CA VAL A 19 -4.14 9.20 -5.31
C VAL A 19 -4.48 10.67 -5.17
N ALA A 20 -4.03 11.31 -4.09
CA ALA A 20 -4.26 12.72 -3.85
C ALA A 20 -3.60 13.61 -4.92
N ALA A 21 -2.36 13.30 -5.31
CA ALA A 21 -1.65 14.01 -6.38
C ALA A 21 -2.38 13.87 -7.72
N GLU A 22 -2.79 12.66 -8.10
CA GLU A 22 -3.53 12.39 -9.34
C GLU A 22 -4.87 13.14 -9.39
N LEU A 23 -5.60 13.21 -8.28
CA LEU A 23 -6.84 14.00 -8.19
C LEU A 23 -6.59 15.48 -8.41
N LEU A 24 -5.54 16.04 -7.77
CA LEU A 24 -5.17 17.44 -7.93
C LEU A 24 -4.71 17.75 -9.36
N GLU A 25 -4.00 16.84 -10.03
CA GLU A 25 -3.59 16.96 -11.42
C GLU A 25 -4.80 16.98 -12.37
N ARG A 26 -5.86 16.26 -12.01
CA ARG A 26 -7.14 16.27 -12.76
C ARG A 26 -8.05 17.46 -12.39
N GLY A 27 -7.55 18.43 -11.62
CA GLY A 27 -8.30 19.64 -11.27
C GLY A 27 -9.40 19.42 -10.23
N ARG A 28 -9.36 18.34 -9.45
CA ARG A 28 -10.30 18.07 -8.37
C ARG A 28 -9.80 18.66 -7.05
N GLY A 29 -10.74 19.14 -6.22
CA GLY A 29 -10.44 19.49 -4.83
C GLY A 29 -10.19 18.22 -4.00
N VAL A 30 -9.21 18.25 -3.11
CA VAL A 30 -8.89 17.11 -2.24
C VAL A 30 -8.91 17.53 -0.79
N ARG A 31 -9.50 16.69 0.06
CA ARG A 31 -9.47 16.76 1.52
C ARG A 31 -8.96 15.42 2.05
N THR A 32 -8.25 15.41 3.17
CA THR A 32 -7.79 14.16 3.76
C THR A 32 -8.28 13.96 5.18
N LEU A 33 -8.56 12.70 5.52
CA LEU A 33 -8.76 12.25 6.89
C LEU A 33 -7.49 11.53 7.34
N THR A 34 -6.83 12.05 8.37
CA THR A 34 -5.56 11.50 8.86
C THR A 34 -5.26 11.91 10.29
N ASN A 35 -4.65 11.01 11.07
CA ASN A 35 -4.09 11.31 12.39
C ASN A 35 -2.56 11.56 12.33
N HIS A 36 -2.00 11.56 11.11
CA HIS A 36 -0.58 11.79 10.86
C HIS A 36 -0.41 12.92 9.83
N PRO A 37 -0.75 14.18 10.18
CA PRO A 37 -0.46 15.30 9.31
C PRO A 37 1.05 15.40 9.14
N LYS A 38 1.50 15.80 7.94
CA LYS A 38 2.93 15.99 7.62
C LYS A 38 3.20 17.44 7.28
N PRO A 39 3.38 18.32 8.30
CA PRO A 39 3.79 19.70 8.05
C PRO A 39 5.08 19.72 7.22
N GLY A 40 5.12 20.57 6.19
CA GLY A 40 6.26 20.66 5.26
C GLY A 40 6.23 19.66 4.09
N ASP A 41 5.25 18.75 4.02
CA ASP A 41 5.01 17.98 2.80
C ASP A 41 4.38 18.91 1.75
N PRO A 42 4.86 18.98 0.50
CA PRO A 42 4.30 19.84 -0.55
C PRO A 42 2.80 19.63 -0.82
N LEU A 43 2.26 18.47 -0.48
CA LEU A 43 0.82 18.20 -0.56
C LEU A 43 0.04 18.82 0.60
N ALA A 44 0.66 19.02 1.78
CA ALA A 44 -0.03 19.53 2.96
C ALA A 44 -0.54 20.96 2.78
N ASP A 45 0.15 21.79 2.00
CA ASP A 45 -0.26 23.16 1.68
C ASP A 45 -1.49 23.20 0.75
N ARG A 46 -1.76 22.11 0.04
CA ARG A 46 -2.84 22.02 -0.96
C ARG A 46 -4.03 21.17 -0.49
N ILE A 47 -3.85 20.35 0.54
CA ILE A 47 -4.83 19.36 0.99
C ILE A 47 -5.18 19.62 2.45
N PRO A 48 -6.34 20.21 2.74
CA PRO A 48 -6.84 20.36 4.10
C PRO A 48 -6.95 19.01 4.79
N ALA A 49 -6.33 18.88 5.97
CA ALA A 49 -6.36 17.69 6.78
C ALA A 49 -7.38 17.83 7.92
N GLN A 50 -8.15 16.79 8.13
CA GLN A 50 -9.04 16.64 9.28
C GLN A 50 -8.70 15.34 10.04
N PRO A 51 -8.96 15.29 11.35
CA PRO A 51 -8.73 14.08 12.13
C PRO A 51 -9.53 12.90 11.59
N LEU A 52 -8.92 11.70 11.59
CA LEU A 52 -9.60 10.45 11.34
C LEU A 52 -9.97 9.84 12.70
N ASP A 53 -11.05 10.33 13.29
CA ASP A 53 -11.53 9.86 14.58
C ASP A 53 -12.68 8.86 14.39
N PHE A 54 -12.39 7.59 14.68
CA PHE A 54 -13.36 6.52 14.56
C PHE A 54 -14.30 6.39 15.78
N GLU A 55 -14.03 7.12 16.87
CA GLU A 55 -14.89 7.11 18.06
C GLU A 55 -15.97 8.18 17.98
N ASP A 56 -15.85 9.15 17.06
CA ASP A 56 -16.83 10.20 16.83
C ASP A 56 -17.49 10.07 15.43
N ASP A 57 -18.61 9.34 15.36
CA ASP A 57 -19.38 9.17 14.13
C ASP A 57 -19.89 10.50 13.55
N ALA A 58 -20.20 11.50 14.39
CA ALA A 58 -20.69 12.79 13.92
C ALA A 58 -19.55 13.57 13.26
N ALA A 59 -18.35 13.56 13.84
CA ALA A 59 -17.17 14.17 13.26
C ALA A 59 -16.80 13.52 11.91
N LEU A 60 -16.88 12.18 11.81
CA LEU A 60 -16.65 11.46 10.54
C LEU A 60 -17.65 11.89 9.46
N VAL A 61 -18.93 11.99 9.79
CA VAL A 61 -19.96 12.45 8.85
C VAL A 61 -19.69 13.89 8.43
N ALA A 62 -19.42 14.80 9.37
CA ALA A 62 -19.11 16.19 9.07
C ALA A 62 -17.89 16.33 8.16
N ALA A 63 -16.84 15.56 8.42
CA ALA A 63 -15.61 15.55 7.64
C ALA A 63 -15.81 15.07 6.18
N LEU A 64 -16.80 14.23 5.92
CA LEU A 64 -17.14 13.69 4.59
C LEU A 64 -18.19 14.55 3.87
N THR A 65 -18.96 15.36 4.60
CA THR A 65 -20.07 16.16 4.02
C THR A 65 -19.58 17.11 2.92
N GLY A 66 -20.33 17.13 1.82
CA GLY A 66 -20.04 17.96 0.64
C GLY A 66 -18.94 17.42 -0.27
N ALA A 67 -18.42 16.25 0.00
CA ALA A 67 -17.52 15.57 -0.92
C ALA A 67 -18.28 14.66 -1.89
N ASP A 68 -17.72 14.44 -3.07
CA ASP A 68 -18.28 13.60 -4.12
C ASP A 68 -17.89 12.12 -3.95
N THR A 69 -16.61 11.86 -3.82
CA THR A 69 -16.06 10.50 -3.76
C THR A 69 -15.15 10.32 -2.55
N LEU A 70 -15.28 9.17 -1.88
CA LEU A 70 -14.36 8.72 -0.84
C LEU A 70 -13.38 7.69 -1.40
N TYR A 71 -12.10 8.04 -1.43
CA TYR A 71 -10.99 7.12 -1.73
C TYR A 71 -10.46 6.54 -0.43
N ASN A 72 -10.84 5.31 -0.13
CA ASN A 72 -10.44 4.65 1.10
C ASN A 72 -9.16 3.84 0.90
N THR A 73 -8.04 4.39 1.36
CA THR A 73 -6.75 3.71 1.43
C THR A 73 -6.37 3.33 2.87
N TYR A 74 -7.27 3.55 3.84
CA TYR A 74 -7.03 3.20 5.24
C TYR A 74 -6.90 1.68 5.41
N TRP A 75 -5.80 1.28 6.01
CA TRP A 75 -5.55 -0.08 6.46
C TRP A 75 -4.42 -0.12 7.48
N VAL A 76 -4.40 -1.17 8.33
CA VAL A 76 -3.32 -1.47 9.27
C VAL A 76 -2.60 -2.71 8.77
N ARG A 77 -1.33 -2.57 8.37
CA ARG A 77 -0.55 -3.70 7.82
C ARG A 77 -0.02 -4.61 8.92
N ALA A 78 0.54 -4.06 9.98
CA ALA A 78 1.21 -4.82 11.04
C ALA A 78 0.44 -4.71 12.37
N PRO A 79 -0.36 -5.70 12.76
CA PRO A 79 -1.19 -5.65 13.98
C PRO A 79 -0.37 -5.63 15.28
N LYS A 80 0.91 -6.00 15.25
CA LYS A 80 1.77 -6.06 16.44
C LYS A 80 2.15 -4.70 17.03
N VAL A 81 1.84 -3.59 16.35
CA VAL A 81 2.18 -2.24 16.81
C VAL A 81 0.96 -1.49 17.36
N GLY A 82 -0.09 -2.19 17.74
CA GLY A 82 -1.17 -1.64 18.58
C GLY A 82 -2.59 -1.72 18.05
N VAL A 83 -2.83 -1.99 16.76
CA VAL A 83 -4.20 -2.06 16.21
C VAL A 83 -4.41 -3.41 15.50
N PRO A 84 -5.25 -4.31 16.03
CA PRO A 84 -5.61 -5.56 15.36
C PRO A 84 -6.29 -5.32 14.01
N HIS A 85 -6.19 -6.29 13.08
CA HIS A 85 -6.93 -6.22 11.81
C HIS A 85 -8.46 -6.15 12.03
N THR A 86 -8.99 -6.74 13.09
CA THR A 86 -10.41 -6.63 13.46
C THR A 86 -10.81 -5.18 13.71
N THR A 87 -10.03 -4.43 14.47
CA THR A 87 -10.28 -3.00 14.70
C THR A 87 -10.20 -2.21 13.38
N ALA A 88 -9.27 -2.53 12.49
CA ALA A 88 -9.19 -1.88 11.18
C ALA A 88 -10.43 -2.16 10.32
N VAL A 89 -11.00 -3.36 10.43
CA VAL A 89 -12.26 -3.75 9.78
C VAL A 89 -13.42 -2.93 10.35
N ASP A 90 -13.56 -2.89 11.67
CA ASP A 90 -14.64 -2.15 12.34
C ASP A 90 -14.57 -0.65 12.04
N ASN A 91 -13.39 -0.07 12.10
CA ASN A 91 -13.14 1.33 11.74
C ASN A 91 -13.55 1.62 10.29
N THR A 92 -13.18 0.73 9.36
CA THR A 92 -13.57 0.92 7.95
C THR A 92 -15.08 0.79 7.75
N LYS A 93 -15.76 -0.10 8.46
CA LYS A 93 -17.22 -0.18 8.43
C LYS A 93 -17.89 1.08 8.96
N ARG A 94 -17.36 1.68 10.05
CA ARG A 94 -17.81 2.99 10.56
C ARG A 94 -17.63 4.07 9.49
N LEU A 95 -16.47 4.10 8.81
CA LEU A 95 -16.21 5.06 7.72
C LEU A 95 -17.19 4.89 6.55
N ILE A 96 -17.48 3.66 6.12
CA ILE A 96 -18.47 3.36 5.08
C ILE A 96 -19.87 3.88 5.48
N ASN A 97 -20.27 3.64 6.73
CA ASN A 97 -21.55 4.13 7.24
C ASN A 97 -21.60 5.66 7.31
N ALA A 98 -20.53 6.30 7.76
CA ALA A 98 -20.40 7.76 7.77
C ALA A 98 -20.47 8.34 6.35
N ALA A 99 -19.81 7.70 5.37
CA ALA A 99 -19.86 8.11 3.97
C ALA A 99 -21.30 8.08 3.41
N ARG A 100 -22.05 7.02 3.70
CA ARG A 100 -23.47 6.92 3.34
C ARG A 100 -24.31 8.03 3.97
N ARG A 101 -24.12 8.30 5.26
CA ARG A 101 -24.84 9.37 5.99
C ARG A 101 -24.48 10.77 5.52
N ALA A 102 -23.24 10.98 5.09
CA ALA A 102 -22.75 12.25 4.54
C ALA A 102 -23.20 12.52 3.10
N GLY A 103 -23.85 11.55 2.44
CA GLY A 103 -24.32 11.66 1.05
C GLY A 103 -23.19 11.53 0.02
N ILE A 104 -22.10 10.83 0.35
CA ILE A 104 -21.05 10.49 -0.62
C ILE A 104 -21.67 9.71 -1.78
N ARG A 105 -21.40 10.16 -3.00
CA ARG A 105 -21.91 9.50 -4.22
C ARG A 105 -21.25 8.13 -4.44
N ARG A 106 -19.94 8.02 -4.22
CA ARG A 106 -19.16 6.82 -4.56
C ARG A 106 -18.05 6.56 -3.55
N ILE A 107 -17.78 5.28 -3.28
CA ILE A 107 -16.60 4.84 -2.53
C ILE A 107 -15.65 4.07 -3.46
N VAL A 108 -14.38 4.43 -3.44
CA VAL A 108 -13.29 3.66 -4.07
C VAL A 108 -12.45 3.03 -2.96
N HIS A 109 -12.51 1.70 -2.87
CA HIS A 109 -11.85 0.98 -1.79
C HIS A 109 -10.63 0.21 -2.27
N THR A 110 -9.47 0.47 -1.67
CA THR A 110 -8.25 -0.31 -1.90
C THR A 110 -8.31 -1.62 -1.11
N SER A 111 -8.51 -2.72 -1.80
CA SER A 111 -8.50 -4.08 -1.26
C SER A 111 -7.11 -4.74 -1.42
N ILE A 112 -7.07 -5.99 -1.84
CA ILE A 112 -5.88 -6.76 -2.21
C ILE A 112 -6.25 -7.80 -3.27
N ALA A 113 -5.31 -8.21 -4.11
CA ALA A 113 -5.52 -9.33 -5.03
C ALA A 113 -5.84 -10.62 -4.24
N ASN A 114 -6.76 -11.42 -4.78
CA ASN A 114 -7.15 -12.73 -4.24
C ASN A 114 -7.51 -12.71 -2.73
N PRO A 115 -8.41 -11.84 -2.24
CA PRO A 115 -8.65 -11.65 -0.80
C PRO A 115 -9.19 -12.90 -0.10
N THR A 116 -9.71 -13.89 -0.84
CA THR A 116 -10.21 -15.16 -0.30
C THR A 116 -9.20 -16.31 -0.37
N ALA A 117 -8.02 -16.09 -0.94
CA ALA A 117 -7.00 -17.13 -1.14
C ALA A 117 -6.23 -17.48 0.14
N SER A 118 -6.25 -16.63 1.16
CA SER A 118 -5.57 -16.85 2.43
C SER A 118 -6.54 -16.80 3.63
N ARG A 119 -6.20 -17.57 4.66
CA ARG A 119 -6.92 -17.59 5.94
C ARG A 119 -6.36 -16.59 6.96
N LEU A 120 -5.32 -15.86 6.61
CA LEU A 120 -4.74 -14.84 7.49
C LEU A 120 -5.73 -13.72 7.76
N SER A 121 -5.64 -13.14 8.94
CA SER A 121 -6.53 -12.06 9.39
C SER A 121 -6.50 -10.85 8.46
N TYR A 122 -5.36 -10.59 7.84
CA TYR A 122 -5.20 -9.54 6.82
C TYR A 122 -6.15 -9.76 5.64
N TYR A 123 -6.08 -10.93 4.98
CA TYR A 123 -6.87 -11.27 3.79
C TYR A 123 -8.36 -11.41 4.12
N ARG A 124 -8.68 -12.07 5.24
CA ARG A 124 -10.07 -12.19 5.71
C ARG A 124 -10.69 -10.82 5.96
N GLY A 125 -9.95 -9.90 6.60
CA GLY A 125 -10.41 -8.54 6.83
C GLY A 125 -10.67 -7.79 5.52
N LYS A 126 -9.79 -7.94 4.52
CA LYS A 126 -10.01 -7.35 3.19
C LYS A 126 -11.24 -7.91 2.49
N ALA A 127 -11.44 -9.24 2.51
CA ALA A 127 -12.63 -9.87 1.94
C ALA A 127 -13.93 -9.41 2.64
N GLU A 128 -13.91 -9.27 3.96
CA GLU A 128 -15.02 -8.76 4.75
C GLU A 128 -15.36 -7.32 4.41
N LEU A 129 -14.35 -6.48 4.21
CA LEU A 129 -14.54 -5.09 3.78
C LEU A 129 -15.09 -4.95 2.36
N GLU A 130 -14.66 -5.81 1.43
CA GLU A 130 -15.29 -5.85 0.11
C GLU A 130 -16.79 -6.14 0.19
N GLN A 131 -17.18 -7.08 1.03
CA GLN A 131 -18.60 -7.37 1.27
C GLN A 131 -19.32 -6.18 1.91
N ALA A 132 -18.71 -5.50 2.89
CA ALA A 132 -19.28 -4.31 3.52
C ALA A 132 -19.46 -3.16 2.52
N VAL A 133 -18.49 -2.92 1.62
CA VAL A 133 -18.60 -1.93 0.55
C VAL A 133 -19.74 -2.27 -0.41
N ARG A 134 -19.82 -3.51 -0.88
CA ARG A 134 -20.87 -3.97 -1.80
C ARG A 134 -22.28 -3.87 -1.23
N SER A 135 -22.44 -4.10 0.07
CA SER A 135 -23.72 -4.02 0.76
C SER A 135 -24.05 -2.63 1.34
N SER A 136 -23.20 -1.64 1.12
CA SER A 136 -23.34 -0.30 1.73
C SER A 136 -24.48 0.53 1.14
N GLY A 137 -24.94 0.23 -0.08
CA GLY A 137 -25.86 1.06 -0.86
C GLY A 137 -25.21 2.27 -1.54
N LEU A 138 -23.90 2.46 -1.40
CA LEU A 138 -23.12 3.45 -2.16
C LEU A 138 -22.76 2.87 -3.53
N SER A 139 -22.62 3.71 -4.56
CA SER A 139 -21.89 3.32 -5.76
C SER A 139 -20.43 3.04 -5.39
N TYR A 140 -19.82 2.01 -5.98
CA TYR A 140 -18.49 1.62 -5.53
C TYR A 140 -17.53 1.21 -6.66
N ALA A 141 -16.24 1.34 -6.37
CA ALA A 141 -15.18 0.60 -7.02
C ALA A 141 -14.31 -0.08 -5.97
N ILE A 142 -14.03 -1.36 -6.14
CA ILE A 142 -13.08 -2.11 -5.34
C ILE A 142 -11.87 -2.39 -6.22
N VAL A 143 -10.72 -1.84 -5.82
CA VAL A 143 -9.47 -2.00 -6.57
C VAL A 143 -8.53 -2.91 -5.77
N ARG A 144 -8.11 -4.01 -6.38
CA ARG A 144 -7.32 -5.08 -5.76
C ARG A 144 -5.86 -5.02 -6.25
N PRO A 145 -4.98 -4.29 -5.56
CA PRO A 145 -3.56 -4.29 -5.94
C PRO A 145 -2.93 -5.66 -5.70
N THR A 146 -1.99 -6.00 -6.57
CA THR A 146 -1.06 -7.10 -6.38
C THR A 146 0.09 -6.63 -5.46
N LEU A 147 1.30 -6.45 -6.00
CA LEU A 147 2.45 -5.95 -5.28
C LEU A 147 2.79 -4.54 -5.77
N LEU A 148 2.59 -3.51 -4.94
CA LEU A 148 2.93 -2.14 -5.33
C LEU A 148 4.44 -1.89 -5.28
N PHE A 149 4.97 -1.22 -6.30
CA PHE A 149 6.34 -0.73 -6.34
C PHE A 149 6.39 0.75 -6.76
N GLY A 150 7.51 1.38 -6.53
CA GLY A 150 7.76 2.77 -6.91
C GLY A 150 8.39 3.59 -5.79
N GLU A 151 8.28 4.90 -5.89
CA GLU A 151 8.90 5.82 -4.94
C GLU A 151 8.33 5.60 -3.53
N GLY A 152 9.20 5.20 -2.63
CA GLY A 152 8.84 4.98 -1.23
C GLY A 152 8.16 3.64 -0.94
N ASP A 153 8.20 2.65 -1.82
CA ASP A 153 7.78 1.30 -1.46
C ASP A 153 8.69 0.68 -0.39
N VAL A 154 8.21 -0.38 0.26
CA VAL A 154 8.97 -1.05 1.33
C VAL A 154 9.60 -2.34 0.83
N LEU A 155 8.84 -3.18 0.13
CA LEU A 155 9.30 -4.54 -0.15
C LEU A 155 10.43 -4.56 -1.18
N ILE A 156 10.23 -3.96 -2.36
CA ILE A 156 11.25 -3.95 -3.42
C ILE A 156 12.45 -3.11 -2.99
N ASN A 157 12.20 -1.97 -2.31
CA ASN A 157 13.28 -1.15 -1.76
C ASN A 157 14.12 -1.92 -0.74
N ASN A 158 13.51 -2.68 0.16
CA ASN A 158 14.25 -3.40 1.19
C ASN A 158 14.96 -4.65 0.65
N ILE A 159 14.41 -5.33 -0.36
CA ILE A 159 15.15 -6.34 -1.12
C ILE A 159 16.40 -5.72 -1.76
N ALA A 160 16.27 -4.57 -2.40
CA ALA A 160 17.38 -3.84 -3.01
C ALA A 160 18.40 -3.37 -1.95
N TRP A 161 17.93 -2.91 -0.79
CA TRP A 161 18.81 -2.55 0.33
C TRP A 161 19.62 -3.75 0.83
N LEU A 162 18.99 -4.92 1.01
CA LEU A 162 19.69 -6.14 1.39
C LEU A 162 20.72 -6.55 0.34
N LEU A 163 20.38 -6.48 -0.95
CA LEU A 163 21.30 -6.77 -2.05
C LEU A 163 22.52 -5.82 -2.08
N ARG A 164 22.38 -4.58 -1.63
CA ARG A 164 23.48 -3.61 -1.56
C ARG A 164 24.40 -3.80 -0.36
N HIS A 165 23.84 -4.24 0.77
CA HIS A 165 24.57 -4.23 2.05
C HIS A 165 25.07 -5.60 2.49
N LEU A 166 24.54 -6.68 1.91
CA LEU A 166 24.96 -8.03 2.26
C LEU A 166 25.71 -8.70 1.11
N PRO A 167 26.78 -9.47 1.39
CA PRO A 167 27.49 -10.21 0.36
C PRO A 167 26.68 -11.39 -0.20
N VAL A 168 25.70 -11.87 0.57
CA VAL A 168 24.84 -13.00 0.21
C VAL A 168 23.38 -12.62 0.46
N PHE A 169 22.51 -12.92 -0.51
CA PHE A 169 21.06 -12.79 -0.39
C PHE A 169 20.41 -14.18 -0.43
N GLY A 170 19.62 -14.50 0.59
CA GLY A 170 18.93 -15.78 0.70
C GLY A 170 17.53 -15.74 0.14
N ILE A 171 17.26 -16.58 -0.85
CA ILE A 171 15.92 -16.83 -1.38
C ILE A 171 15.25 -17.91 -0.53
N PRO A 172 14.10 -17.62 0.12
CA PRO A 172 13.34 -18.62 0.85
C PRO A 172 12.78 -19.70 -0.08
N GLY A 173 13.02 -20.98 0.24
CA GLY A 173 12.52 -22.10 -0.56
C GLY A 173 13.17 -22.17 -1.94
N ASP A 174 12.37 -22.51 -2.96
CA ASP A 174 12.81 -22.68 -4.35
C ASP A 174 12.77 -21.39 -5.20
N GLY A 175 12.23 -20.29 -4.65
CA GLY A 175 12.12 -19.01 -5.33
C GLY A 175 11.17 -18.96 -6.53
N ARG A 176 10.39 -20.03 -6.79
CA ARG A 176 9.50 -20.14 -7.96
C ARG A 176 8.14 -19.49 -7.78
N TYR A 177 7.79 -19.09 -6.56
CA TYR A 177 6.53 -18.37 -6.29
C TYR A 177 6.52 -17.02 -6.98
N ARG A 178 5.36 -16.67 -7.52
CA ARG A 178 5.23 -15.57 -8.47
C ARG A 178 4.70 -14.31 -7.84
N LEU A 179 5.19 -13.17 -8.34
CA LEU A 179 4.82 -11.82 -7.98
C LEU A 179 4.51 -11.03 -9.24
N GLN A 180 3.53 -10.14 -9.15
CA GLN A 180 3.15 -9.24 -10.24
C GLN A 180 3.24 -7.80 -9.78
N PRO A 181 4.40 -7.12 -9.93
CA PRO A 181 4.58 -5.74 -9.49
C PRO A 181 3.69 -4.77 -10.26
N MET A 182 3.01 -3.87 -9.52
CA MET A 182 2.18 -2.79 -10.04
C MET A 182 2.78 -1.45 -9.64
N TYR A 183 3.03 -0.57 -10.61
CA TYR A 183 3.57 0.76 -10.32
C TYR A 183 2.55 1.60 -9.54
N VAL A 184 3.00 2.23 -8.46
CA VAL A 184 2.10 2.93 -7.53
C VAL A 184 1.35 4.11 -8.18
N ARG A 185 1.94 4.78 -9.18
CA ARG A 185 1.25 5.85 -9.91
C ARG A 185 0.19 5.30 -10.87
N ASP A 186 0.46 4.16 -11.52
CA ASP A 186 -0.55 3.47 -12.35
C ASP A 186 -1.72 2.99 -11.48
N HIS A 187 -1.40 2.49 -10.26
CA HIS A 187 -2.44 2.13 -9.27
C HIS A 187 -3.28 3.34 -8.86
N ALA A 188 -2.65 4.47 -8.59
CA ALA A 188 -3.35 5.71 -8.23
C ALA A 188 -4.23 6.21 -9.38
N ALA A 189 -3.72 6.21 -10.61
CA ALA A 189 -4.49 6.58 -11.79
C ALA A 189 -5.73 5.67 -11.95
N LEU A 190 -5.58 4.35 -11.76
CA LEU A 190 -6.68 3.39 -11.82
C LEU A 190 -7.73 3.66 -10.73
N LEU A 191 -7.32 3.95 -9.49
CA LEU A 191 -8.23 4.33 -8.41
C LEU A 191 -9.03 5.58 -8.79
N VAL A 192 -8.38 6.60 -9.34
CA VAL A 192 -9.04 7.84 -9.74
C VAL A 192 -9.95 7.60 -10.95
N GLU A 193 -9.50 6.88 -11.96
CA GLU A 193 -10.33 6.53 -13.13
C GLU A 193 -11.60 5.79 -12.72
N THR A 194 -11.49 4.77 -11.84
CA THR A 194 -12.64 4.03 -11.35
C THR A 194 -13.55 4.89 -10.46
N GLY A 195 -13.01 5.88 -9.75
CA GLY A 195 -13.77 6.83 -8.94
C GLY A 195 -14.63 7.80 -9.75
N LEU A 196 -14.17 8.15 -10.94
CA LEU A 196 -14.90 9.04 -11.88
C LEU A 196 -16.04 8.35 -12.63
N GLN A 197 -16.07 7.02 -12.62
CA GLN A 197 -17.13 6.22 -13.26
C GLN A 197 -18.37 6.11 -12.35
N SER A 198 -19.47 5.62 -12.90
CA SER A 198 -20.72 5.37 -12.15
C SER A 198 -21.01 3.88 -11.95
N ALA A 199 -20.49 3.00 -12.81
CA ALA A 199 -20.73 1.58 -12.73
C ALA A 199 -20.03 0.96 -11.51
N ASP A 200 -20.72 0.10 -10.78
CA ASP A 200 -20.14 -0.69 -9.71
C ASP A 200 -19.17 -1.71 -10.28
N GLN A 201 -17.97 -1.79 -9.72
CA GLN A 201 -16.94 -2.65 -10.28
C GLN A 201 -15.93 -3.15 -9.26
N ILE A 202 -15.35 -4.30 -9.57
CA ILE A 202 -14.20 -4.86 -8.87
C ILE A 202 -13.14 -5.10 -9.92
N VAL A 203 -11.96 -4.51 -9.75
CA VAL A 203 -10.86 -4.60 -10.71
C VAL A 203 -9.55 -4.95 -10.03
N ASP A 204 -8.74 -5.77 -10.67
CA ASP A 204 -7.40 -6.07 -10.21
C ASP A 204 -6.43 -4.99 -10.71
N SER A 205 -5.65 -4.45 -9.80
CA SER A 205 -4.58 -3.49 -10.08
C SER A 205 -3.26 -4.24 -10.15
N ALA A 206 -2.94 -4.74 -11.33
CA ALA A 206 -1.81 -5.60 -11.60
C ALA A 206 -0.94 -5.02 -12.71
N GLY A 207 0.37 -5.09 -12.55
CA GLY A 207 1.34 -4.64 -13.54
C GLY A 207 1.50 -5.61 -14.71
N PRO A 208 2.20 -5.19 -15.77
CA PRO A 208 2.28 -5.95 -17.02
C PRO A 208 3.15 -7.20 -16.94
N ASP A 209 4.06 -7.28 -15.96
CA ASP A 209 5.03 -8.37 -15.85
C ASP A 209 4.76 -9.24 -14.61
N ILE A 210 4.94 -10.56 -14.78
CA ILE A 210 4.94 -11.52 -13.68
C ILE A 210 6.38 -12.06 -13.57
N PHE A 211 6.90 -12.09 -12.36
CA PHE A 211 8.22 -12.64 -12.04
C PHE A 211 8.09 -13.75 -11.01
N THR A 212 8.91 -14.79 -11.11
CA THR A 212 9.24 -15.55 -9.92
C THR A 212 10.02 -14.67 -8.94
N PHE A 213 10.03 -15.00 -7.66
CA PHE A 213 10.79 -14.22 -6.67
C PHE A 213 12.28 -14.20 -7.03
N GLU A 214 12.82 -15.34 -7.50
CA GLU A 214 14.21 -15.44 -7.96
C GLU A 214 14.47 -14.51 -9.14
N GLU A 215 13.60 -14.49 -10.17
CA GLU A 215 13.73 -13.59 -11.31
C GLU A 215 13.68 -12.12 -10.87
N LEU A 216 12.78 -11.77 -9.96
CA LEU A 216 12.68 -10.42 -9.40
C LEU A 216 13.99 -9.99 -8.73
N VAL A 217 14.56 -10.85 -7.86
CA VAL A 217 15.83 -10.59 -7.19
C VAL A 217 16.96 -10.40 -8.20
N HIS A 218 17.02 -11.25 -9.24
CA HIS A 218 18.03 -11.14 -10.29
C HIS A 218 17.85 -9.90 -11.18
N VAL A 219 16.61 -9.48 -11.48
CA VAL A 219 16.33 -8.24 -12.21
C VAL A 219 16.82 -7.03 -11.40
N LEU A 220 16.51 -6.97 -10.10
CA LEU A 220 16.97 -5.89 -9.21
C LEU A 220 18.50 -5.87 -9.13
N ARG A 221 19.14 -7.03 -8.87
CA ARG A 221 20.60 -7.14 -8.77
C ARG A 221 21.30 -6.65 -10.03
N ARG A 222 20.82 -7.09 -11.21
CA ARG A 222 21.39 -6.68 -12.51
C ARG A 222 21.21 -5.18 -12.77
N ALA A 223 20.01 -4.65 -12.54
CA ALA A 223 19.72 -3.24 -12.76
C ALA A 223 20.59 -2.32 -11.90
N MET A 224 20.94 -2.76 -10.70
CA MET A 224 21.80 -2.03 -9.76
C MET A 224 23.32 -2.28 -9.97
N GLY A 225 23.72 -3.14 -10.92
CA GLY A 225 25.13 -3.49 -11.16
C GLY A 225 25.80 -4.24 -10.01
N LEU A 226 25.05 -5.01 -9.20
CA LEU A 226 25.56 -5.67 -8.00
C LEU A 226 26.03 -7.10 -8.28
N HIS A 227 27.02 -7.54 -7.47
CA HIS A 227 27.62 -8.89 -7.55
C HIS A 227 27.23 -9.77 -6.34
N THR A 228 26.23 -9.38 -5.55
CA THR A 228 25.72 -10.15 -4.41
C THR A 228 25.43 -11.59 -4.80
N VAL A 229 25.93 -12.54 -4.04
CA VAL A 229 25.67 -13.97 -4.26
C VAL A 229 24.23 -14.28 -3.85
N VAL A 230 23.46 -14.90 -4.72
CA VAL A 230 22.07 -15.29 -4.45
C VAL A 230 22.03 -16.79 -4.25
N LEU A 231 21.51 -17.25 -3.12
CA LEU A 231 21.43 -18.65 -2.73
C LEU A 231 20.02 -19.01 -2.26
N HIS A 232 19.57 -20.20 -2.58
CA HIS A 232 18.35 -20.75 -1.99
C HIS A 232 18.62 -21.25 -0.57
N MET A 233 17.67 -21.03 0.32
CA MET A 233 17.77 -21.48 1.70
C MET A 233 16.42 -21.95 2.26
N PRO A 234 16.42 -22.86 3.25
CA PRO A 234 15.19 -23.21 3.94
C PRO A 234 14.48 -21.97 4.48
N PRO A 235 13.12 -21.88 4.40
CA PRO A 235 12.36 -20.72 4.89
C PRO A 235 12.67 -20.37 6.35
N ALA A 236 12.97 -21.36 7.20
CA ALA A 236 13.33 -21.11 8.59
C ALA A 236 14.64 -20.30 8.74
N LEU A 237 15.64 -20.55 7.89
CA LEU A 237 16.89 -19.79 7.88
C LEU A 237 16.69 -18.37 7.34
N ALA A 238 15.88 -18.22 6.29
CA ALA A 238 15.49 -16.90 5.79
C ALA A 238 14.79 -16.07 6.88
N MET A 239 13.87 -16.68 7.64
CA MET A 239 13.21 -16.03 8.77
C MET A 239 14.16 -15.64 9.90
N LEU A 240 15.16 -16.49 10.20
CA LEU A 240 16.20 -16.16 11.17
C LEU A 240 16.99 -14.92 10.71
N GLY A 241 17.42 -14.91 9.44
CA GLY A 241 18.11 -13.77 8.84
C GLY A 241 17.27 -12.48 8.87
N ALA A 242 15.99 -12.56 8.49
CA ALA A 242 15.07 -11.44 8.56
C ALA A 242 14.86 -10.92 9.99
N THR A 243 14.81 -11.83 10.98
CA THR A 243 14.69 -11.47 12.40
C THR A 243 15.94 -10.74 12.91
N VAL A 244 17.14 -11.22 12.56
CA VAL A 244 18.39 -10.57 12.91
C VAL A 244 18.50 -9.19 12.26
N ALA A 245 18.26 -9.10 10.96
CA ALA A 245 18.26 -7.84 10.24
C ALA A 245 17.20 -6.86 10.78
N GLY A 246 16.01 -7.35 11.13
CA GLY A 246 14.95 -6.55 11.76
C GLY A 246 15.35 -5.97 13.12
N ARG A 247 16.09 -6.76 13.94
CA ARG A 247 16.63 -6.24 15.21
C ARG A 247 17.68 -5.14 15.00
N LEU A 248 18.52 -5.27 13.99
CA LEU A 248 19.54 -4.27 13.66
C LEU A 248 18.94 -2.97 13.12
N THR A 249 17.85 -3.08 12.34
CA THR A 249 17.14 -1.92 11.75
C THR A 249 16.05 -1.34 12.66
N GLY A 250 15.72 -2.02 13.78
CA GLY A 250 14.62 -1.63 14.67
C GLY A 250 13.24 -1.77 14.00
N ASP A 251 13.10 -2.68 13.04
CA ASP A 251 11.89 -2.88 12.26
C ASP A 251 11.50 -4.36 12.16
N MET A 252 10.31 -4.63 11.70
CA MET A 252 9.82 -5.99 11.40
C MET A 252 9.86 -6.22 9.88
N MET A 253 10.96 -6.83 9.40
CA MET A 253 11.16 -7.00 7.97
C MET A 253 10.15 -7.94 7.32
N LEU A 254 9.84 -9.07 7.97
CA LEU A 254 8.99 -10.12 7.45
C LEU A 254 8.44 -10.97 8.60
N THR A 255 7.17 -11.29 8.56
CA THR A 255 6.57 -12.28 9.45
C THR A 255 6.52 -13.66 8.77
N ARG A 256 6.39 -14.73 9.56
CA ARG A 256 6.24 -16.08 9.02
C ARG A 256 4.99 -16.19 8.13
N ASP A 257 3.91 -15.59 8.58
CA ASP A 257 2.65 -15.58 7.84
C ASP A 257 2.76 -14.87 6.50
N GLU A 258 3.45 -13.71 6.47
CA GLU A 258 3.71 -12.98 5.23
C GLU A 258 4.61 -13.78 4.27
N LEU A 259 5.61 -14.50 4.79
CA LEU A 259 6.45 -15.38 3.98
C LEU A 259 5.64 -16.55 3.40
N ASP A 260 4.83 -17.20 4.23
CA ASP A 260 3.99 -18.34 3.81
C ASP A 260 2.99 -17.90 2.72
N ASP A 261 2.40 -16.70 2.84
CA ASP A 261 1.50 -16.15 1.82
C ASP A 261 2.26 -15.70 0.56
N LEU A 262 3.44 -15.11 0.71
CA LEU A 262 4.31 -14.76 -0.41
C LEU A 262 4.62 -15.98 -1.29
N MET A 263 4.83 -17.15 -0.66
CA MET A 263 5.15 -18.41 -1.32
C MET A 263 3.94 -19.12 -1.97
N ARG A 264 2.72 -18.55 -1.96
CA ARG A 264 1.48 -19.19 -2.45
C ARG A 264 0.94 -18.62 -3.77
N ASP A 265 1.68 -17.82 -4.49
CA ASP A 265 1.23 -17.17 -5.74
C ASP A 265 -0.03 -16.29 -5.59
N ILE A 266 -0.31 -15.78 -4.40
CA ILE A 266 -1.53 -15.00 -4.16
C ILE A 266 -1.39 -13.52 -4.54
N LEU A 267 -0.18 -13.08 -4.89
CA LEU A 267 0.13 -11.71 -5.32
C LEU A 267 0.21 -11.58 -6.86
N ILE A 268 -0.55 -12.40 -7.56
CA ILE A 268 -0.75 -12.29 -9.01
C ILE A 268 -2.24 -12.13 -9.32
N SER A 269 -2.55 -11.49 -10.44
CA SER A 269 -3.91 -11.40 -10.98
C SER A 269 -4.13 -12.45 -12.07
N HIS A 270 -5.35 -12.94 -12.18
CA HIS A 270 -5.80 -13.79 -13.29
C HIS A 270 -6.53 -12.99 -14.39
N ALA A 271 -6.73 -11.67 -14.17
CA ALA A 271 -7.28 -10.75 -15.14
C ALA A 271 -6.17 -10.14 -16.02
N ALA A 272 -6.57 -9.51 -17.12
CA ALA A 272 -5.62 -8.74 -17.93
C ALA A 272 -4.99 -7.62 -17.10
N PRO A 273 -3.67 -7.38 -17.21
CA PRO A 273 -3.00 -6.33 -16.46
C PRO A 273 -3.51 -4.94 -16.87
N LEU A 274 -3.78 -4.09 -15.89
CA LEU A 274 -4.20 -2.70 -16.10
C LEU A 274 -3.05 -1.70 -15.88
N GLY A 275 -1.97 -2.10 -15.23
CA GLY A 275 -0.76 -1.31 -15.10
C GLY A 275 -0.02 -1.21 -16.45
N ARG A 276 0.61 -0.08 -16.69
CA ARG A 276 1.31 0.24 -17.95
C ARG A 276 2.82 0.23 -17.77
N THR A 277 3.29 0.61 -16.58
CA THR A 277 4.71 0.77 -16.29
C THR A 277 5.33 -0.57 -15.91
N ARG A 278 6.32 -1.01 -16.69
CA ARG A 278 7.12 -2.19 -16.37
C ARG A 278 8.13 -1.89 -15.28
N LEU A 279 8.32 -2.82 -14.37
CA LEU A 279 9.37 -2.69 -13.34
C LEU A 279 10.75 -2.51 -13.97
N SER A 280 11.06 -3.25 -15.04
CA SER A 280 12.34 -3.15 -15.75
C SER A 280 12.58 -1.75 -16.33
N ASP A 281 11.53 -1.09 -16.83
CA ASP A 281 11.64 0.26 -17.39
C ASP A 281 11.83 1.31 -16.29
N TRP A 282 11.09 1.18 -15.20
CA TRP A 282 11.26 2.04 -14.03
C TRP A 282 12.66 1.93 -13.41
N LEU A 283 13.23 0.72 -13.36
CA LEU A 283 14.57 0.48 -12.85
C LEU A 283 15.67 1.16 -13.66
N ARG A 284 15.49 1.42 -14.96
CA ARG A 284 16.50 2.10 -15.78
C ARG A 284 16.86 3.50 -15.24
N THR A 285 15.90 4.16 -14.61
CA THR A 285 16.07 5.53 -14.09
C THR A 285 16.16 5.59 -12.56
N ASN A 286 15.79 4.53 -11.86
CA ASN A 286 15.68 4.53 -10.40
C ASN A 286 16.63 3.56 -9.70
N ALA A 287 17.35 2.69 -10.43
CA ALA A 287 18.23 1.70 -9.85
C ALA A 287 19.33 2.29 -8.96
N ASP A 288 19.85 3.47 -9.32
CA ASP A 288 20.94 4.12 -8.57
C ASP A 288 20.53 4.55 -7.16
N THR A 289 19.28 4.94 -6.96
CA THR A 289 18.75 5.41 -5.68
C THR A 289 18.04 4.32 -4.90
N LEU A 290 17.53 3.29 -5.59
CA LEU A 290 16.79 2.19 -4.98
C LEU A 290 17.64 1.42 -3.98
N GLY A 291 17.12 1.20 -2.78
CA GLY A 291 17.79 0.45 -1.71
C GLY A 291 19.01 1.14 -1.09
N ARG A 292 19.24 2.44 -1.32
CA ARG A 292 20.30 3.18 -0.60
C ARG A 292 19.92 3.42 0.85
N VAL A 293 18.64 3.62 1.13
CA VAL A 293 18.11 3.83 2.47
C VAL A 293 17.09 2.74 2.76
N TYR A 294 17.18 2.16 3.95
CA TYR A 294 16.19 1.19 4.43
C TYR A 294 14.83 1.86 4.65
N ALA A 295 13.77 1.29 4.11
CA ALA A 295 12.41 1.80 4.28
C ALA A 295 11.75 1.12 5.49
N SER A 296 11.71 1.81 6.65
CA SER A 296 11.08 1.27 7.85
C SER A 296 9.56 1.43 7.81
N GLU A 297 8.85 0.31 7.91
CA GLU A 297 7.39 0.28 8.04
C GLU A 297 6.93 0.87 9.38
N VAL A 298 7.66 0.56 10.47
CA VAL A 298 7.37 1.09 11.81
C VAL A 298 7.58 2.61 11.87
N ALA A 299 8.64 3.11 11.27
CA ALA A 299 8.88 4.55 11.23
C ALA A 299 7.82 5.29 10.42
N ARG A 300 7.31 4.68 9.36
CA ARG A 300 6.29 5.27 8.48
C ARG A 300 4.95 5.48 9.18
N HIS A 301 4.53 4.53 10.01
CA HIS A 301 3.17 4.49 10.56
C HIS A 301 3.09 4.85 12.05
N TYR A 302 4.19 4.74 12.80
CA TYR A 302 4.15 4.76 14.28
C TYR A 302 5.11 5.76 14.94
N ARG A 303 6.00 6.44 14.21
CA ARG A 303 6.77 7.54 14.80
C ARG A 303 5.86 8.76 14.92
N ARG A 304 5.62 9.20 16.17
CA ARG A 304 5.07 10.52 16.44
C ARG A 304 6.03 11.58 15.87
N ALA A 305 5.50 12.54 15.13
CA ALA A 305 6.21 13.76 14.80
C ALA A 305 6.61 14.43 16.13
N GLY A 306 7.91 14.46 16.46
CA GLY A 306 8.39 15.14 17.66
C GLY A 306 9.44 14.42 18.49
N ASN A 307 10.56 13.98 17.88
CA ASN A 307 11.83 13.87 18.57
C ASN A 307 13.02 14.02 17.59
N PRO A 308 13.55 15.22 17.39
CA PRO A 308 14.68 15.47 16.48
C PRO A 308 16.03 14.94 16.98
N ALA A 309 16.10 14.35 18.18
CA ALA A 309 17.35 13.98 18.83
C ALA A 309 17.96 12.63 18.39
N ARG A 310 17.44 11.94 17.36
CA ARG A 310 17.98 10.66 16.85
C ARG A 310 18.24 10.62 15.34
N GLU A 311 18.28 11.75 14.67
CA GLU A 311 18.65 11.83 13.24
C GLU A 311 20.16 12.08 13.00
N ALA A 312 20.95 12.10 14.08
CA ALA A 312 22.40 12.34 14.05
C ALA A 312 23.17 11.27 14.86
N ALA A 313 22.95 9.98 14.53
CA ALA A 313 23.85 8.93 15.03
C ALA A 313 23.93 7.79 14.00
#